data_fbd8c374b45797a7f0ea529139269854
#
_entry.id   fbd8c374b45797a7f0ea529139269854
#
_cell.length_a   1.000
_cell.length_b   1.000
_cell.length_c   1.000
_cell.angle_alpha   90.00
_cell.angle_beta   90.00
_cell.angle_gamma   90.00
#
_symmetry.space_group_name_H-M   'P 1'
#
loop_
_entity.id
_entity.type
_entity.pdbx_description
1 polymer ?
#
loop_
_entity_poly.entity_id
_entity_poly.type
_entity_poly.pdbx_seq_one_letter_code
_entity_poly.pdbx_strand_id
1 'polypeptide(L)'
;MIDLGLAAKIRPCLIISTDVRDDERAVVTYVPRTTSRRGGRFEVPHQATRFLPGAFDAQNIGTIPTAKLMKFLARIDASTLEQVEAAVGIWLELKHT
;
A
#
# COMPACT_ATOMS: atom_id res chain seq x y z
N MET A 1 6.39 -4.57 -1.69
CA MET A 1 6.41 -3.17 -1.23
C MET A 1 7.36 -2.38 -2.10
N ILE A 2 6.95 -1.22 -2.56
CA ILE A 2 7.66 -0.45 -3.58
C ILE A 2 7.75 1.00 -3.13
N ASP A 3 8.88 1.68 -3.46
CA ASP A 3 9.02 3.11 -3.23
C ASP A 3 8.23 3.91 -4.25
N LEU A 4 7.57 4.97 -3.78
CA LEU A 4 6.90 5.94 -4.64
C LEU A 4 7.51 7.31 -4.49
N GLY A 5 7.68 8.00 -5.63
CA GLY A 5 7.95 9.44 -5.63
C GLY A 5 6.61 10.17 -5.54
N LEU A 6 6.24 10.64 -4.36
CA LEU A 6 5.01 11.40 -4.15
C LEU A 6 5.36 12.84 -3.77
N ALA A 7 5.00 13.78 -4.62
CA ALA A 7 5.35 15.19 -4.43
C ALA A 7 6.85 15.34 -4.15
N ALA A 8 7.25 15.88 -3.03
CA ALA A 8 8.65 16.06 -2.66
C ALA A 8 9.20 14.89 -1.82
N LYS A 9 8.42 13.83 -1.60
CA LYS A 9 8.82 12.71 -0.73
C LYS A 9 8.74 11.38 -1.45
N ILE A 10 9.71 10.51 -1.17
CA ILE A 10 9.70 9.11 -1.56
C ILE A 10 9.24 8.31 -0.35
N ARG A 11 8.20 7.49 -0.52
CA ARG A 11 7.65 6.68 0.58
C ARG A 11 7.47 5.24 0.14
N PRO A 12 7.76 4.29 1.03
CA PRO A 12 7.39 2.91 0.80
C PRO A 12 5.88 2.77 0.72
N CYS A 13 5.42 1.90 -0.16
CA CYS A 13 3.99 1.61 -0.28
C CYS A 13 3.80 0.15 -0.64
N LEU A 14 2.62 -0.37 -0.32
CA LEU A 14 2.24 -1.73 -0.66
C LEU A 14 1.35 -1.70 -1.89
N ILE A 15 1.77 -2.39 -2.95
CA ILE A 15 0.93 -2.55 -4.14
C ILE A 15 -0.13 -3.61 -3.86
N ILE A 16 -1.39 -3.24 -4.02
CA ILE A 16 -2.51 -4.13 -3.75
C ILE A 16 -3.35 -4.45 -4.99
N SER A 17 -3.05 -3.80 -6.12
CA SER A 17 -3.73 -4.10 -7.37
C SER A 17 -3.09 -5.29 -8.08
N THR A 18 -3.87 -5.94 -8.93
CA THR A 18 -3.37 -7.00 -9.79
C THR A 18 -2.58 -6.43 -10.96
N ASP A 19 -1.84 -7.30 -11.66
CA ASP A 19 -1.16 -6.91 -12.88
C ASP A 19 -2.17 -6.54 -13.97
N VAL A 20 -1.81 -5.58 -14.81
CA VAL A 20 -2.66 -5.13 -15.90
C VAL A 20 -2.31 -5.84 -17.20
N ARG A 21 -3.30 -5.90 -18.10
CA ARG A 21 -3.13 -6.40 -19.48
C ARG A 21 -2.86 -5.24 -20.42
N ASP A 22 -2.46 -5.56 -21.66
CA ASP A 22 -2.11 -4.55 -22.66
C ASP A 22 -3.26 -3.63 -23.03
N ASP A 23 -4.51 -4.11 -22.89
CA ASP A 23 -5.71 -3.33 -23.19
C ASP A 23 -6.23 -2.52 -22.00
N GLU A 24 -5.51 -2.55 -20.88
CA GLU A 24 -5.89 -1.88 -19.65
C GLU A 24 -4.95 -0.70 -19.36
N ARG A 25 -5.36 0.18 -18.46
CA ARG A 25 -4.54 1.31 -18.06
C ARG A 25 -3.31 0.84 -17.29
N ALA A 26 -2.16 1.39 -17.61
CA ALA A 26 -0.90 1.06 -16.94
C ALA A 26 -0.80 1.82 -15.61
N VAL A 27 -1.61 1.43 -14.65
CA VAL A 27 -1.66 2.04 -13.31
C VAL A 27 -1.54 0.97 -12.24
N VAL A 28 -1.19 1.41 -11.03
CA VAL A 28 -1.18 0.55 -9.84
C VAL A 28 -1.92 1.26 -8.72
N THR A 29 -2.55 0.47 -7.86
CA THR A 29 -3.19 0.96 -6.64
C THR A 29 -2.34 0.54 -5.45
N TYR A 30 -2.13 1.46 -4.53
CA TYR A 30 -1.21 1.28 -3.42
C TYR A 30 -1.80 1.73 -2.10
N VAL A 31 -1.25 1.19 -1.00
CA VAL A 31 -1.48 1.65 0.37
C VAL A 31 -0.15 2.18 0.89
N PRO A 32 -0.05 3.47 1.26
CA PRO A 32 1.22 4.02 1.73
C PRO A 32 1.56 3.55 3.13
N ARG A 33 2.86 3.52 3.41
CA ARG A 33 3.38 3.23 4.74
C ARG A 33 3.73 4.54 5.42
N THR A 34 3.32 4.71 6.67
CA THR A 34 3.63 5.90 7.46
C THR A 34 4.39 5.53 8.72
N THR A 35 5.30 6.42 9.13
CA THR A 35 5.93 6.34 10.46
C THR A 35 5.23 7.26 11.46
N SER A 36 4.31 8.11 10.99
CA SER A 36 3.50 9.00 11.83
C SER A 36 2.16 8.36 12.11
N ARG A 37 2.14 7.40 13.02
CA ARG A 37 0.96 6.61 13.35
C ARG A 37 -0.07 7.42 14.14
N ARG A 38 -1.35 7.24 13.78
CA ARG A 38 -2.47 7.76 14.55
C ARG A 38 -3.15 6.70 15.41
N GLY A 39 -2.89 5.42 15.12
CA GLY A 39 -3.42 4.30 15.89
C GLY A 39 -4.85 3.91 15.59
N GLY A 40 -5.42 4.39 14.50
CA GLY A 40 -6.79 4.04 14.10
C GLY A 40 -6.91 2.64 13.52
N ARG A 41 -8.15 2.18 13.37
CA ARG A 41 -8.45 0.81 12.89
C ARG A 41 -8.04 0.56 11.44
N PHE A 42 -7.80 1.61 10.67
CA PHE A 42 -7.37 1.48 9.27
C PHE A 42 -5.86 1.55 9.09
N GLU A 43 -5.12 1.63 10.18
CA GLU A 43 -3.67 1.53 10.16
C GLU A 43 -3.26 0.11 10.56
N VAL A 44 -2.52 -0.54 9.67
CA VAL A 44 -2.02 -1.90 9.92
C VAL A 44 -0.56 -1.80 10.34
N PRO A 45 -0.22 -2.10 11.60
CA PRO A 45 1.16 -2.03 12.08
C PRO A 45 2.09 -2.90 11.25
N HIS A 46 3.28 -2.38 11.00
CA HIS A 46 4.28 -3.10 10.23
C HIS A 46 5.67 -2.83 10.78
N GLN A 47 6.38 -3.89 11.09
CA GLN A 47 7.78 -3.83 11.50
C GLN A 47 8.61 -4.73 10.60
N ALA A 48 9.74 -4.22 10.17
CA ALA A 48 10.72 -5.00 9.42
C ALA A 48 12.10 -4.39 9.69
N THR A 49 13.14 -5.21 9.61
CA THR A 49 14.50 -4.77 9.94
C THR A 49 14.98 -3.60 9.09
N ARG A 50 14.44 -3.45 7.88
CA ARG A 50 14.86 -2.44 6.91
C ARG A 50 14.15 -1.10 7.07
N PHE A 51 13.14 -1.04 7.93
CA PHE A 51 12.28 0.15 8.05
C PHE A 51 12.10 0.55 9.49
N LEU A 52 11.89 1.84 9.71
CA LEU A 52 11.44 2.33 11.01
C LEU A 52 10.05 1.74 11.31
N PRO A 53 9.72 1.52 12.59
CA PRO A 53 8.38 1.07 12.94
C PRO A 53 7.33 1.99 12.35
N GLY A 54 6.27 1.42 11.79
CA GLY A 54 5.24 2.20 11.12
C GLY A 54 3.98 1.40 10.90
N ALA A 55 3.15 1.88 9.99
CA ALA A 55 1.90 1.24 9.65
C ALA A 55 1.52 1.51 8.20
N PHE A 56 0.76 0.58 7.60
CA PHE A 56 0.12 0.83 6.31
C PHE A 56 -1.21 1.54 6.56
N ASP A 57 -1.40 2.67 5.89
CA ASP A 57 -2.56 3.54 6.09
C ASP A 57 -3.59 3.30 4.97
N ALA A 58 -4.60 2.48 5.27
CA ALA A 58 -5.61 2.10 4.30
C ALA A 58 -6.50 3.27 3.87
N GLN A 59 -6.61 4.32 4.67
CA GLN A 59 -7.40 5.48 4.32
C GLN A 59 -6.75 6.39 3.27
N ASN A 60 -5.46 6.19 3.02
CA ASN A 60 -4.71 6.94 2.01
C ASN A 60 -4.41 6.12 0.75
N ILE A 61 -5.25 5.13 0.49
CA ILE A 61 -5.17 4.36 -0.76
C ILE A 61 -5.17 5.29 -1.96
N GLY A 62 -4.33 5.01 -2.95
CA GLY A 62 -4.23 5.82 -4.15
C GLY A 62 -3.88 5.01 -5.37
N THR A 63 -4.05 5.61 -6.53
CA THR A 63 -3.73 4.99 -7.82
C THR A 63 -2.87 5.94 -8.63
N ILE A 64 -1.79 5.43 -9.20
CA ILE A 64 -0.83 6.21 -9.98
C ILE A 64 -0.39 5.43 -11.21
N PRO A 65 0.12 6.13 -12.25
CA PRO A 65 0.75 5.43 -13.38
C PRO A 65 1.90 4.54 -12.91
N THR A 66 1.99 3.34 -13.48
CA THR A 66 3.08 2.39 -13.15
C THR A 66 4.45 3.02 -13.31
N ALA A 67 4.62 3.92 -14.27
CA ALA A 67 5.89 4.61 -14.52
C ALA A 67 6.37 5.47 -13.34
N LYS A 68 5.50 5.77 -12.38
CA LYS A 68 5.87 6.50 -11.17
C LYS A 68 6.52 5.64 -10.10
N LEU A 69 6.45 4.31 -10.24
CA LEU A 69 7.10 3.41 -9.30
C LEU A 69 8.61 3.48 -9.49
N MET A 70 9.36 3.57 -8.40
CA MET A 70 10.80 3.74 -8.45
C MET A 70 11.56 2.42 -8.35
N LYS A 71 11.28 1.61 -7.33
CA LYS A 71 11.95 0.32 -7.20
C LYS A 71 11.19 -0.61 -6.28
N PHE A 72 11.45 -1.89 -6.46
CA PHE A 72 10.97 -2.95 -5.58
C PHE A 72 11.85 -3.01 -4.34
N LEU A 73 11.25 -2.96 -3.15
CA LEU A 73 11.99 -3.01 -1.89
C LEU A 73 11.99 -4.40 -1.27
N ALA A 74 10.84 -5.04 -1.18
CA ALA A 74 10.70 -6.33 -0.55
C ALA A 74 9.30 -6.89 -0.81
N ARG A 75 9.12 -8.19 -0.57
CA ARG A 75 7.79 -8.80 -0.51
C ARG A 75 7.25 -8.65 0.89
N ILE A 76 5.95 -8.39 0.98
CA ILE A 76 5.27 -8.37 2.26
C ILE A 76 4.84 -9.80 2.62
N ASP A 77 4.79 -10.10 3.90
CA ASP A 77 4.27 -11.39 4.35
C ASP A 77 2.77 -11.49 4.15
N ALA A 78 2.27 -12.72 3.97
CA ALA A 78 0.86 -12.96 3.67
C ALA A 78 -0.07 -12.45 4.77
N SER A 79 0.31 -12.57 6.03
CA SER A 79 -0.50 -12.11 7.16
C SER A 79 -0.70 -10.59 7.13
N THR A 80 0.36 -9.84 6.90
CA THR A 80 0.26 -8.37 6.80
C THR A 80 -0.58 -7.97 5.60
N LEU A 81 -0.37 -8.62 4.45
CA LEU A 81 -1.17 -8.34 3.26
C LEU A 81 -2.66 -8.56 3.51
N GLU A 82 -3.03 -9.67 4.16
CA GLU A 82 -4.43 -9.96 4.50
C GLU A 82 -5.03 -8.87 5.40
N GLN A 83 -4.27 -8.41 6.38
CA GLN A 83 -4.73 -7.35 7.27
C GLN A 83 -4.94 -6.04 6.53
N VAL A 84 -4.03 -5.68 5.62
CA VAL A 84 -4.18 -4.47 4.81
C VAL A 84 -5.38 -4.59 3.88
N GLU A 85 -5.54 -5.73 3.23
CA GLU A 85 -6.69 -5.98 2.35
C GLU A 85 -8.01 -5.88 3.12
N ALA A 86 -8.06 -6.44 4.33
CA ALA A 86 -9.24 -6.35 5.18
C ALA A 86 -9.55 -4.89 5.58
N ALA A 87 -8.53 -4.12 5.95
CA ALA A 87 -8.69 -2.72 6.31
C ALA A 87 -9.20 -1.88 5.13
N VAL A 88 -8.65 -2.12 3.94
CA VAL A 88 -9.09 -1.46 2.71
C VAL A 88 -10.54 -1.84 2.41
N GLY A 89 -10.89 -3.11 2.54
CA GLY A 89 -12.24 -3.59 2.30
C GLY A 89 -13.27 -2.92 3.21
N ILE A 90 -12.93 -2.77 4.49
CA ILE A 90 -13.80 -2.07 5.45
C ILE A 90 -13.90 -0.58 5.11
N TRP A 91 -12.79 0.06 4.83
CA TRP A 91 -12.76 1.48 4.51
C TRP A 91 -13.60 1.80 3.27
N LEU A 92 -13.52 0.96 2.24
CA LEU A 92 -14.25 1.16 0.98
C LEU A 92 -15.65 0.53 0.99
N GLU A 93 -16.04 -0.09 2.10
CA GLU A 93 -17.32 -0.79 2.22
C GLU A 93 -17.51 -1.85 1.13
N LEU A 94 -16.46 -2.58 0.79
CA LEU A 94 -16.54 -3.65 -0.18
C LEU A 94 -17.33 -4.82 0.41
N LYS A 95 -18.32 -5.28 -0.35
CA LYS A 95 -19.15 -6.41 0.05
C LYS A 95 -18.61 -7.70 -0.53
N HIS A 96 -18.52 -8.71 0.31
CA HIS A 96 -18.15 -10.05 -0.12
C HIS A 96 -19.42 -10.88 -0.25
N THR A 97 -19.55 -11.53 -1.38
CA THR A 97 -20.67 -12.44 -1.65
C THR A 97 -20.19 -13.89 -1.62
#